data_1fd613c88ed7e5bd3ede3c1ce4aacda2
#
_entry.id   1fd613c88ed7e5bd3ede3c1ce4aacda2
#
_cell.length_a   1.000
_cell.length_b   1.000
_cell.length_c   1.000
_cell.angle_alpha   90.00
_cell.angle_beta   90.00
_cell.angle_gamma   90.00
#
_symmetry.space_group_name_H-M   'P 1'
#
loop_
_entity.id
_entity.type
_entity.pdbx_description
1 polymer ?
#
loop_
_entity_poly.entity_id
_entity_poly.type
_entity_poly.pdbx_seq_one_letter_code
_entity_poly.pdbx_strand_id
1 'polypeptide(L)'
;MTDNPLRGFTVDRAQIRTIGHALQRPECILAEPDGTLWAADARGGVTRIAPDGSQRFIGQRADARFASAAAASSAELEHKYTTGTLPNGLAFAANGDILISNFGTDCLEVMTREGDSRVLVDRIDGQPIGKVNFVLRDRKDRIWITVSTRVNPWTTAAASRVQDGYIAVLERGVLRVVAEGFFFTNEIRLDAKEEWLYIVETTGPHI
;
A
#
# COMPACT_ATOMS: atom_id res chain seq x y z
N MET A 1 23.00 15.26 23.95
CA MET A 1 21.58 15.06 23.58
C MET A 1 21.29 16.07 22.48
N THR A 2 21.10 15.61 21.26
CA THR A 2 20.70 16.49 20.15
C THR A 2 19.32 17.06 20.46
N ASP A 3 19.18 18.36 20.38
CA ASP A 3 17.91 19.06 20.63
C ASP A 3 16.87 18.54 19.63
N ASN A 4 15.73 18.05 20.11
CA ASN A 4 14.68 17.55 19.22
C ASN A 4 14.02 18.76 18.54
N PRO A 5 14.20 18.93 17.20
CA PRO A 5 13.68 20.09 16.48
C PRO A 5 12.13 20.15 16.48
N LEU A 6 11.46 19.07 16.87
CA LEU A 6 10.00 19.03 16.99
C LEU A 6 9.51 19.35 18.42
N ARG A 7 10.42 19.60 19.37
CA ARG A 7 10.03 19.96 20.72
C ARG A 7 9.26 21.29 20.73
N GLY A 8 8.01 21.25 21.16
CA GLY A 8 7.13 22.43 21.19
C GLY A 8 6.50 22.78 19.82
N PHE A 9 6.72 21.96 18.78
CA PHE A 9 6.01 22.13 17.52
C PHE A 9 4.52 21.85 17.73
N THR A 10 3.68 22.81 17.32
CA THR A 10 2.22 22.70 17.36
C THR A 10 1.66 23.07 16.00
N VAL A 11 0.62 22.36 15.60
CA VAL A 11 -0.14 22.69 14.38
C VAL A 11 -1.45 23.34 14.77
N ASP A 12 -1.68 24.55 14.29
CA ASP A 12 -2.99 25.21 14.43
C ASP A 12 -4.02 24.43 13.57
N ARG A 13 -5.02 23.87 14.23
CA ARG A 13 -6.09 23.12 13.57
C ARG A 13 -6.84 23.94 12.52
N ALA A 14 -6.92 25.26 12.68
CA ALA A 14 -7.54 26.15 11.71
C ALA A 14 -6.77 26.24 10.38
N GLN A 15 -5.48 25.86 10.39
CA GLN A 15 -4.63 25.82 9.19
C GLN A 15 -4.66 24.47 8.48
N ILE A 16 -5.25 23.43 9.08
CA ILE A 16 -5.38 22.11 8.46
C ILE A 16 -6.47 22.18 7.39
N ARG A 17 -6.10 21.84 6.17
CA ARG A 17 -7.04 21.71 5.05
C ARG A 17 -7.13 20.24 4.64
N THR A 18 -8.33 19.77 4.38
CA THR A 18 -8.57 18.45 3.79
C THR A 18 -8.71 18.58 2.29
N ILE A 19 -8.14 17.62 1.56
CA ILE A 19 -8.23 17.52 0.10
C ILE A 19 -8.90 16.20 -0.24
N GLY A 20 -9.79 16.23 -1.23
CA GLY A 20 -10.58 15.07 -1.64
C GLY A 20 -11.87 14.91 -0.83
N HIS A 21 -12.81 14.18 -1.39
CA HIS A 21 -14.10 13.86 -0.78
C HIS A 21 -14.54 12.45 -1.15
N ALA A 22 -15.34 11.82 -0.31
CA ALA A 22 -15.87 10.47 -0.51
C ALA A 22 -14.82 9.40 -0.86
N LEU A 23 -13.56 9.58 -0.41
CA LEU A 23 -12.53 8.57 -0.54
C LEU A 23 -12.86 7.38 0.39
N GLN A 24 -12.64 6.16 -0.10
CA GLN A 24 -12.84 4.97 0.71
C GLN A 24 -11.49 4.38 1.11
N ARG A 25 -11.14 4.49 2.40
CA ARG A 25 -9.92 3.99 3.00
C ARG A 25 -8.66 4.39 2.20
N PRO A 26 -8.32 5.68 2.12
CA PRO A 26 -7.15 6.17 1.39
C PRO A 26 -5.86 5.89 2.19
N GLU A 27 -5.41 4.66 2.22
CA GLU A 27 -4.24 4.22 3.01
C GLU A 27 -2.92 4.79 2.49
N CYS A 28 -2.82 5.01 1.19
CA CYS A 28 -1.61 5.55 0.57
C CYS A 28 -1.96 6.64 -0.43
N ILE A 29 -1.10 7.66 -0.50
CA ILE A 29 -1.22 8.78 -1.43
C ILE A 29 0.11 8.99 -2.12
N LEU A 30 0.08 9.08 -3.47
CA LEU A 30 1.19 9.54 -4.28
C LEU A 30 0.92 10.98 -4.74
N ALA A 31 1.99 11.76 -4.88
CA ALA A 31 1.93 13.11 -5.41
C ALA A 31 2.82 13.23 -6.64
N GLU A 32 2.31 13.88 -7.68
CA GLU A 32 3.09 14.27 -8.87
C GLU A 32 3.62 15.70 -8.72
N PRO A 33 4.67 16.08 -9.46
CA PRO A 33 5.24 17.42 -9.37
C PRO A 33 4.27 18.54 -9.74
N ASP A 34 3.24 18.25 -10.53
CA ASP A 34 2.20 19.22 -10.92
C ASP A 34 1.13 19.43 -9.84
N GLY A 35 1.21 18.68 -8.73
CA GLY A 35 0.24 18.70 -7.63
C GLY A 35 -0.90 17.70 -7.77
N THR A 36 -0.93 16.88 -8.82
CA THR A 36 -1.89 15.76 -8.93
C THR A 36 -1.63 14.74 -7.83
N LEU A 37 -2.69 14.28 -7.16
CA LEU A 37 -2.63 13.24 -6.14
C LEU A 37 -3.32 11.96 -6.63
N TRP A 38 -2.82 10.82 -6.17
CA TRP A 38 -3.38 9.50 -6.42
C TRP A 38 -3.54 8.78 -5.08
N ALA A 39 -4.76 8.58 -4.66
CA ALA A 39 -5.08 7.91 -3.40
C ALA A 39 -5.52 6.47 -3.65
N ALA A 40 -5.02 5.53 -2.87
CA ALA A 40 -5.58 4.18 -2.83
C ALA A 40 -7.06 4.26 -2.46
N ASP A 41 -7.88 3.38 -3.05
CA ASP A 41 -9.32 3.41 -2.79
C ASP A 41 -9.87 1.99 -2.64
N ALA A 42 -10.52 1.73 -1.52
CA ALA A 42 -11.08 0.41 -1.19
C ALA A 42 -12.19 -0.06 -2.15
N ARG A 43 -12.66 0.79 -3.03
CA ARG A 43 -13.55 0.38 -4.13
C ARG A 43 -12.85 -0.48 -5.19
N GLY A 44 -11.53 -0.62 -5.10
CA GLY A 44 -10.72 -1.44 -5.99
C GLY A 44 -10.09 -0.63 -7.11
N GLY A 45 -9.14 0.21 -6.75
CA GLY A 45 -8.41 1.08 -7.68
C GLY A 45 -7.80 2.27 -6.98
N VAL A 46 -7.81 3.41 -7.65
CA VAL A 46 -7.29 4.67 -7.13
C VAL A 46 -8.25 5.82 -7.41
N THR A 47 -8.22 6.83 -6.56
CA THR A 47 -8.85 8.12 -6.84
C THR A 47 -7.76 9.13 -7.22
N ARG A 48 -7.82 9.65 -8.45
CA ARG A 48 -7.02 10.77 -8.90
C ARG A 48 -7.67 12.08 -8.49
N ILE A 49 -6.89 12.99 -7.89
CA ILE A 49 -7.32 14.34 -7.50
C ILE A 49 -6.40 15.31 -8.24
N ALA A 50 -6.97 16.13 -9.10
CA ALA A 50 -6.21 17.14 -9.86
C ALA A 50 -5.91 18.38 -9.00
N PRO A 51 -4.96 19.23 -9.39
CA PRO A 51 -4.61 20.45 -8.66
C PRO A 51 -5.77 21.43 -8.45
N ASP A 52 -6.76 21.42 -9.33
CA ASP A 52 -8.00 22.21 -9.21
C ASP A 52 -9.03 21.61 -8.24
N GLY A 53 -8.70 20.46 -7.62
CA GLY A 53 -9.59 19.75 -6.70
C GLY A 53 -10.58 18.81 -7.38
N SER A 54 -10.67 18.79 -8.70
CA SER A 54 -11.49 17.79 -9.40
C SER A 54 -10.97 16.39 -9.17
N GLN A 55 -11.87 15.43 -8.95
CA GLN A 55 -11.45 14.07 -8.65
C GLN A 55 -12.20 13.04 -9.50
N ARG A 56 -11.51 11.94 -9.77
CA ARG A 56 -12.03 10.82 -10.54
C ARG A 56 -11.56 9.50 -9.95
N PHE A 57 -12.49 8.61 -9.64
CA PHE A 57 -12.18 7.22 -9.33
C PHE A 57 -11.83 6.44 -10.61
N ILE A 58 -10.77 5.65 -10.56
CA ILE A 58 -10.30 4.78 -11.62
C ILE A 58 -10.20 3.36 -11.06
N GLY A 59 -11.17 2.53 -11.43
CA GLY A 59 -11.24 1.14 -11.00
C GLY A 59 -10.24 0.25 -11.76
N GLN A 60 -9.72 -0.76 -11.09
CA GLN A 60 -8.92 -1.81 -11.71
C GLN A 60 -9.76 -2.65 -12.67
N ARG A 61 -9.20 -3.01 -13.82
CA ARG A 61 -9.84 -3.78 -14.90
C ARG A 61 -8.96 -4.95 -15.30
N ALA A 62 -9.45 -5.75 -16.23
CA ALA A 62 -8.78 -6.85 -16.94
C ALA A 62 -8.69 -8.19 -16.20
N ASP A 63 -9.10 -8.29 -14.94
CA ASP A 63 -9.16 -9.56 -14.22
C ASP A 63 -10.41 -9.59 -13.34
N ALA A 64 -11.11 -10.73 -13.28
CA ALA A 64 -12.30 -10.90 -12.45
C ALA A 64 -12.03 -10.65 -10.96
N ARG A 65 -10.78 -10.87 -10.48
CA ARG A 65 -10.35 -10.57 -9.11
C ARG A 65 -10.39 -9.09 -8.77
N PHE A 66 -10.34 -8.21 -9.78
CA PHE A 66 -10.47 -6.75 -9.62
C PHE A 66 -11.91 -6.27 -9.71
N ALA A 67 -12.86 -7.14 -10.01
CA ALA A 67 -14.26 -6.78 -9.99
C ALA A 67 -14.62 -6.28 -8.58
N SER A 68 -14.71 -4.96 -8.45
CA SER A 68 -15.05 -4.34 -7.19
C SER A 68 -16.56 -4.32 -7.02
N ALA A 69 -17.04 -4.54 -5.82
CA ALA A 69 -18.34 -4.05 -5.45
C ALA A 69 -18.27 -2.52 -5.44
N ALA A 70 -18.76 -1.88 -6.49
CA ALA A 70 -18.68 -0.43 -6.69
C ALA A 70 -19.43 0.39 -5.62
N ALA A 71 -20.26 -0.24 -4.79
CA ALA A 71 -20.93 0.33 -3.64
C ALA A 71 -21.07 -0.74 -2.57
N ALA A 72 -20.06 -0.86 -1.71
CA ALA A 72 -20.12 -1.82 -0.62
C ALA A 72 -20.88 -1.21 0.56
N SER A 73 -21.88 -1.93 1.07
CA SER A 73 -22.43 -1.74 2.40
C SER A 73 -21.34 -1.96 3.47
N SER A 74 -21.56 -1.56 4.71
CA SER A 74 -20.62 -1.79 5.81
C SER A 74 -20.23 -3.27 5.96
N ALA A 75 -21.18 -4.19 5.79
CA ALA A 75 -20.95 -5.64 5.84
C ALA A 75 -20.09 -6.14 4.65
N GLU A 76 -20.28 -5.55 3.47
CA GLU A 76 -19.48 -5.87 2.29
C GLU A 76 -18.06 -5.31 2.39
N LEU A 77 -17.87 -4.16 3.07
CA LEU A 77 -16.55 -3.64 3.41
C LEU A 77 -15.82 -4.58 4.36
N GLU A 78 -16.48 -5.10 5.40
CA GLU A 78 -15.89 -6.07 6.31
C GLU A 78 -15.47 -7.35 5.57
N HIS A 79 -16.28 -7.83 4.65
CA HIS A 79 -15.94 -8.95 3.78
C HIS A 79 -14.74 -8.64 2.87
N LYS A 80 -14.63 -7.43 2.34
CA LYS A 80 -13.49 -6.98 1.51
C LYS A 80 -12.17 -6.94 2.28
N TYR A 81 -12.18 -6.68 3.58
CA TYR A 81 -10.95 -6.76 4.38
C TYR A 81 -10.36 -8.17 4.45
N THR A 82 -11.14 -9.18 4.10
CA THR A 82 -10.71 -10.58 4.09
C THR A 82 -10.64 -11.19 2.70
N THR A 83 -11.39 -10.66 1.74
CA THR A 83 -11.47 -11.18 0.36
C THR A 83 -11.71 -10.04 -0.65
N GLY A 84 -11.30 -10.24 -1.90
CA GLY A 84 -11.49 -9.27 -2.98
C GLY A 84 -10.42 -8.18 -3.02
N THR A 85 -10.53 -7.28 -3.97
CA THR A 85 -9.52 -6.22 -4.17
C THR A 85 -9.57 -5.17 -3.07
N LEU A 86 -8.42 -4.88 -2.48
CA LEU A 86 -8.24 -3.86 -1.45
C LEU A 86 -6.88 -3.17 -1.63
N PRO A 87 -6.76 -2.22 -2.57
CA PRO A 87 -5.54 -1.44 -2.74
C PRO A 87 -5.10 -0.78 -1.44
N ASN A 88 -3.83 -0.91 -1.10
CA ASN A 88 -3.27 -0.41 0.16
C ASN A 88 -2.11 0.55 -0.10
N GLY A 89 -0.91 0.05 -0.34
CA GLY A 89 0.24 0.87 -0.70
C GLY A 89 0.31 1.15 -2.20
N LEU A 90 0.82 2.30 -2.56
CA LEU A 90 1.01 2.73 -3.94
C LEU A 90 2.45 3.20 -4.17
N ALA A 91 2.98 2.97 -5.38
CA ALA A 91 4.21 3.59 -5.87
C ALA A 91 4.10 3.82 -7.38
N PHE A 92 4.85 4.78 -7.93
CA PHE A 92 4.96 4.89 -9.38
C PHE A 92 5.96 3.88 -9.91
N ALA A 93 5.57 3.13 -10.95
CA ALA A 93 6.47 2.35 -11.77
C ALA A 93 7.38 3.26 -12.63
N ALA A 94 8.44 2.71 -13.21
CA ALA A 94 9.38 3.48 -14.03
C ALA A 94 8.71 4.15 -15.26
N ASN A 95 7.70 3.52 -15.82
CA ASN A 95 6.94 4.03 -16.96
C ASN A 95 5.79 4.99 -16.56
N GLY A 96 5.62 5.26 -15.26
CA GLY A 96 4.57 6.13 -14.73
C GLY A 96 3.24 5.42 -14.43
N ASP A 97 3.12 4.11 -14.65
CA ASP A 97 2.02 3.31 -14.15
C ASP A 97 2.03 3.24 -12.61
N ILE A 98 0.98 2.74 -12.01
CA ILE A 98 0.81 2.66 -10.57
C ILE A 98 1.04 1.22 -10.11
N LEU A 99 2.06 1.02 -9.28
CA LEU A 99 2.25 -0.20 -8.52
C LEU A 99 1.29 -0.19 -7.34
N ILE A 100 0.63 -1.32 -7.09
CA ILE A 100 -0.36 -1.47 -6.03
C ILE A 100 0.01 -2.70 -5.19
N SER A 101 0.29 -2.49 -3.91
CA SER A 101 0.21 -3.58 -2.96
C SER A 101 -1.26 -3.81 -2.64
N ASN A 102 -1.80 -4.94 -3.07
CA ASN A 102 -3.20 -5.23 -2.89
C ASN A 102 -3.38 -6.21 -1.74
N PHE A 103 -3.78 -5.67 -0.60
CA PHE A 103 -3.98 -6.44 0.63
C PHE A 103 -5.14 -7.44 0.52
N GLY A 104 -6.12 -7.14 -0.34
CA GLY A 104 -7.29 -8.00 -0.55
C GLY A 104 -6.99 -9.21 -1.44
N THR A 105 -6.25 -9.01 -2.53
CA THR A 105 -5.94 -10.06 -3.51
C THR A 105 -4.66 -10.83 -3.19
N ASP A 106 -3.92 -10.45 -2.14
CA ASP A 106 -2.62 -11.04 -1.79
C ASP A 106 -1.61 -10.95 -2.95
N CYS A 107 -1.55 -9.78 -3.61
CA CYS A 107 -0.71 -9.57 -4.78
C CYS A 107 0.02 -8.24 -4.78
N LEU A 108 1.17 -8.22 -5.45
CA LEU A 108 1.72 -7.01 -6.03
C LEU A 108 1.18 -6.88 -7.45
N GLU A 109 0.62 -5.74 -7.79
CA GLU A 109 -0.05 -5.46 -9.05
C GLU A 109 0.51 -4.21 -9.71
N VAL A 110 0.26 -4.05 -11.00
CA VAL A 110 0.47 -2.80 -11.72
C VAL A 110 -0.79 -2.42 -12.49
N MET A 111 -1.12 -1.15 -12.46
CA MET A 111 -2.28 -0.57 -13.10
C MET A 111 -1.85 0.61 -13.98
N THR A 112 -2.33 0.68 -15.22
CA THR A 112 -2.20 1.89 -16.03
C THR A 112 -3.01 3.04 -15.42
N ARG A 113 -2.74 4.26 -15.84
CA ARG A 113 -3.50 5.44 -15.38
C ARG A 113 -4.97 5.42 -15.80
N GLU A 114 -5.33 4.55 -16.73
CA GLU A 114 -6.69 4.32 -17.24
C GLU A 114 -7.40 3.14 -16.55
N GLY A 115 -6.67 2.35 -15.72
CA GLY A 115 -7.24 1.29 -14.90
C GLY A 115 -6.95 -0.14 -15.39
N ASP A 116 -6.26 -0.34 -16.54
CA ASP A 116 -5.90 -1.67 -16.99
C ASP A 116 -4.86 -2.26 -16.04
N SER A 117 -5.17 -3.39 -15.43
CA SER A 117 -4.42 -3.94 -14.30
C SER A 117 -3.98 -5.36 -14.57
N ARG A 118 -2.84 -5.73 -14.01
CA ARG A 118 -2.33 -7.10 -14.02
C ARG A 118 -1.55 -7.41 -12.76
N VAL A 119 -1.52 -8.66 -12.39
CA VAL A 119 -0.67 -9.15 -11.31
C VAL A 119 0.78 -9.18 -11.77
N LEU A 120 1.68 -8.64 -10.93
CA LEU A 120 3.13 -8.79 -11.10
C LEU A 120 3.63 -9.99 -10.33
N VAL A 121 3.20 -10.15 -9.07
CA VAL A 121 3.63 -11.22 -8.18
C VAL A 121 2.51 -11.59 -7.24
N ASP A 122 2.25 -12.90 -7.09
CA ASP A 122 1.32 -13.49 -6.12
C ASP A 122 1.96 -14.65 -5.33
N ARG A 123 3.21 -15.00 -5.66
CA ARG A 123 3.94 -16.11 -5.04
C ARG A 123 5.39 -15.74 -4.78
N ILE A 124 5.96 -16.38 -3.77
CA ILE A 124 7.39 -16.37 -3.48
C ILE A 124 7.81 -17.79 -3.07
N ASP A 125 8.89 -18.32 -3.68
CA ASP A 125 9.38 -19.70 -3.46
C ASP A 125 8.28 -20.76 -3.64
N GLY A 126 7.38 -20.55 -4.62
CA GLY A 126 6.27 -21.44 -4.93
C GLY A 126 5.08 -21.38 -3.97
N GLN A 127 5.16 -20.61 -2.89
CA GLN A 127 4.08 -20.42 -1.92
C GLN A 127 3.31 -19.12 -2.18
N PRO A 128 2.02 -19.02 -1.79
CA PRO A 128 1.29 -17.76 -1.78
C PRO A 128 2.07 -16.69 -1.02
N ILE A 129 2.12 -15.48 -1.57
CA ILE A 129 2.91 -14.39 -0.99
C ILE A 129 2.36 -13.91 0.37
N GLY A 130 1.05 -13.94 0.56
CA GLY A 130 0.37 -13.44 1.76
C GLY A 130 -0.12 -12.00 1.59
N LYS A 131 -0.46 -11.35 2.69
CA LYS A 131 -1.06 -10.00 2.73
C LYS A 131 -0.05 -8.93 2.37
N VAL A 132 0.04 -8.58 1.08
CA VAL A 132 0.92 -7.51 0.59
C VAL A 132 0.37 -6.16 1.03
N ASN A 133 1.08 -5.48 1.93
CA ASN A 133 0.60 -4.27 2.59
C ASN A 133 1.11 -2.99 1.93
N PHE A 134 2.40 -2.89 1.71
CA PHE A 134 3.01 -1.69 1.17
C PHE A 134 3.94 -1.97 0.00
N VAL A 135 4.11 -0.98 -0.88
CA VAL A 135 5.04 -1.03 -2.02
C VAL A 135 5.85 0.27 -2.09
N LEU A 136 7.12 0.13 -2.38
CA LEU A 136 8.07 1.22 -2.58
C LEU A 136 8.95 0.90 -3.79
N ARG A 137 9.27 1.89 -4.63
CA ARG A 137 10.29 1.78 -5.69
C ARG A 137 11.47 2.67 -5.33
N ASP A 138 12.68 2.11 -5.34
CA ASP A 138 13.91 2.84 -5.07
C ASP A 138 14.56 3.42 -6.33
N ARG A 139 15.63 4.19 -6.16
CA ARG A 139 16.36 4.84 -7.26
C ARG A 139 17.09 3.85 -8.19
N LYS A 140 17.28 2.60 -7.75
CA LYS A 140 17.84 1.52 -8.56
C LYS A 140 16.77 0.72 -9.29
N ASP A 141 15.53 1.20 -9.28
CA ASP A 141 14.36 0.57 -9.88
C ASP A 141 14.00 -0.79 -9.27
N ARG A 142 14.40 -1.04 -8.02
CA ARG A 142 13.96 -2.21 -7.27
C ARG A 142 12.63 -1.90 -6.63
N ILE A 143 11.75 -2.89 -6.63
CA ILE A 143 10.42 -2.78 -5.99
C ILE A 143 10.47 -3.53 -4.67
N TRP A 144 10.28 -2.80 -3.59
CA TRP A 144 10.22 -3.31 -2.23
C TRP A 144 8.77 -3.48 -1.82
N ILE A 145 8.46 -4.60 -1.21
CA ILE A 145 7.13 -4.86 -0.66
C ILE A 145 7.23 -5.30 0.80
N THR A 146 6.21 -4.92 1.57
CA THR A 146 5.96 -5.53 2.87
C THR A 146 4.85 -6.54 2.75
N VAL A 147 4.98 -7.63 3.49
CA VAL A 147 3.91 -8.62 3.68
C VAL A 147 3.61 -8.71 5.15
N SER A 148 2.38 -8.37 5.52
CA SER A 148 1.97 -8.33 6.92
C SER A 148 1.94 -9.70 7.56
N THR A 149 1.41 -10.70 6.85
CA THR A 149 1.26 -12.08 7.33
C THR A 149 0.89 -13.03 6.18
N ARG A 150 1.19 -14.31 6.35
CA ARG A 150 0.65 -15.39 5.52
C ARG A 150 -0.58 -16.06 6.14
N VAL A 151 -0.92 -15.73 7.38
CA VAL A 151 -2.07 -16.30 8.08
C VAL A 151 -3.37 -15.79 7.46
N ASN A 152 -4.31 -16.71 7.21
CA ASN A 152 -5.64 -16.39 6.74
C ASN A 152 -6.69 -17.04 7.66
N PRO A 153 -7.64 -16.29 8.23
CA PRO A 153 -7.85 -14.85 8.05
C PRO A 153 -6.77 -14.01 8.76
N TRP A 154 -6.34 -12.92 8.14
CA TRP A 154 -5.28 -12.04 8.64
C TRP A 154 -5.57 -11.45 10.02
N THR A 155 -6.86 -11.29 10.37
CA THR A 155 -7.31 -10.80 11.68
C THR A 155 -6.81 -11.67 12.83
N THR A 156 -6.65 -12.98 12.60
CA THR A 156 -6.05 -13.92 13.57
C THR A 156 -4.59 -13.56 13.84
N ALA A 157 -3.82 -13.26 12.78
CA ALA A 157 -2.42 -12.87 12.94
C ALA A 157 -2.28 -11.57 13.72
N ALA A 158 -3.12 -10.56 13.42
CA ALA A 158 -3.11 -9.30 14.13
C ALA A 158 -3.49 -9.45 15.61
N ALA A 159 -4.55 -10.21 15.90
CA ALA A 159 -5.03 -10.44 17.28
C ALA A 159 -4.03 -11.25 18.13
N SER A 160 -3.41 -12.28 17.54
CA SER A 160 -2.46 -13.17 18.22
C SER A 160 -1.01 -12.70 18.14
N ARG A 161 -0.75 -11.55 17.48
CA ARG A 161 0.60 -11.00 17.28
C ARG A 161 1.56 -12.03 16.67
N VAL A 162 1.15 -12.64 15.57
CA VAL A 162 2.00 -13.60 14.85
C VAL A 162 3.20 -12.88 14.24
N GLN A 163 4.38 -13.46 14.41
CA GLN A 163 5.66 -12.89 13.94
C GLN A 163 6.06 -13.54 12.60
N ASP A 164 5.24 -13.40 11.57
CA ASP A 164 5.46 -13.98 10.25
C ASP A 164 5.53 -12.93 9.12
N GLY A 165 5.51 -11.65 9.49
CA GLY A 165 5.67 -10.54 8.57
C GLY A 165 7.09 -10.48 7.99
N TYR A 166 7.20 -10.02 6.73
CA TYR A 166 8.49 -9.94 6.06
C TYR A 166 8.53 -8.83 5.02
N ILE A 167 9.75 -8.54 4.55
CA ILE A 167 10.05 -7.61 3.45
C ILE A 167 10.67 -8.41 2.32
N ALA A 168 10.18 -8.18 1.11
CA ALA A 168 10.75 -8.75 -0.10
C ALA A 168 11.10 -7.67 -1.14
N VAL A 169 12.03 -7.99 -2.01
CA VAL A 169 12.51 -7.12 -3.10
C VAL A 169 12.35 -7.84 -4.41
N LEU A 170 11.67 -7.21 -5.34
CA LEU A 170 11.62 -7.61 -6.75
C LEU A 170 12.68 -6.83 -7.52
N GLU A 171 13.65 -7.54 -8.03
CA GLU A 171 14.75 -6.99 -8.83
C GLU A 171 14.98 -7.85 -10.06
N ARG A 172 14.93 -7.26 -11.25
CA ARG A 172 15.13 -7.96 -12.54
C ARG A 172 14.23 -9.18 -12.71
N GLY A 173 12.99 -9.09 -12.25
CA GLY A 173 12.01 -10.18 -12.34
C GLY A 173 12.14 -11.28 -11.28
N VAL A 174 13.08 -11.15 -10.35
CA VAL A 174 13.28 -12.11 -9.25
C VAL A 174 12.82 -11.48 -7.95
N LEU A 175 11.86 -12.13 -7.27
CA LEU A 175 11.43 -11.75 -5.93
C LEU A 175 12.21 -12.55 -4.89
N ARG A 176 12.74 -11.89 -3.86
CA ARG A 176 13.43 -12.53 -2.74
C ARG A 176 13.10 -11.88 -1.42
N VAL A 177 12.98 -12.66 -0.36
CA VAL A 177 12.89 -12.15 1.01
C VAL A 177 14.24 -11.55 1.41
N VAL A 178 14.20 -10.38 2.04
CA VAL A 178 15.42 -9.67 2.51
C VAL A 178 15.43 -9.45 4.02
N ALA A 179 14.26 -9.47 4.66
CA ALA A 179 14.11 -9.42 6.12
C ALA A 179 12.80 -10.06 6.51
N GLU A 180 12.78 -10.75 7.66
CA GLU A 180 11.62 -11.47 8.16
C GLU A 180 11.54 -11.42 9.69
N GLY A 181 10.46 -11.92 10.26
CA GLY A 181 10.28 -11.97 11.70
C GLY A 181 9.65 -10.69 12.28
N PHE A 182 8.82 -10.02 11.49
CA PHE A 182 8.10 -8.82 11.91
C PHE A 182 6.67 -9.14 12.38
N PHE A 183 6.17 -8.30 13.27
CA PHE A 183 4.79 -8.39 13.77
C PHE A 183 3.86 -7.53 12.91
N PHE A 184 3.24 -8.12 11.91
CA PHE A 184 2.32 -7.45 11.00
C PHE A 184 2.95 -6.24 10.33
N THR A 185 3.94 -6.50 9.47
CA THR A 185 4.69 -5.46 8.73
C THR A 185 3.72 -4.55 7.96
N ASN A 186 3.84 -3.24 8.18
CA ASN A 186 3.00 -2.24 7.55
C ASN A 186 3.80 -1.45 6.50
N GLU A 187 4.12 -0.21 6.76
CA GLU A 187 4.85 0.66 5.84
C GLU A 187 6.36 0.48 5.93
N ILE A 188 7.04 0.84 4.84
CA ILE A 188 8.49 1.03 4.79
C ILE A 188 8.80 2.37 4.13
N ARG A 189 9.91 2.98 4.55
CA ARG A 189 10.45 4.19 3.92
C ARG A 189 11.97 4.11 3.86
N LEU A 190 12.52 4.59 2.76
CA LEU A 190 13.96 4.84 2.64
C LEU A 190 14.26 6.28 3.06
N ASP A 191 15.43 6.49 3.66
CA ASP A 191 15.94 7.83 3.86
C ASP A 191 16.34 8.48 2.51
N ALA A 192 16.64 9.78 2.55
CA ALA A 192 16.97 10.55 1.34
C ALA A 192 18.20 10.03 0.55
N LYS A 193 19.07 9.27 1.19
CA LYS A 193 20.26 8.67 0.56
C LYS A 193 20.06 7.20 0.19
N GLU A 194 18.95 6.59 0.61
CA GLU A 194 18.64 5.16 0.50
C GLU A 194 19.69 4.27 1.20
N GLU A 195 20.24 4.77 2.31
CA GLU A 195 21.17 4.04 3.17
C GLU A 195 20.46 3.32 4.30
N TRP A 196 19.28 3.82 4.70
CA TRP A 196 18.46 3.29 5.79
C TRP A 196 17.04 2.98 5.31
N LEU A 197 16.55 1.81 5.73
CA LEU A 197 15.16 1.39 5.54
C LEU A 197 14.45 1.42 6.91
N TYR A 198 13.47 2.28 7.04
CA TYR A 198 12.58 2.36 8.20
C TYR A 198 11.40 1.43 8.00
N ILE A 199 11.05 0.68 9.04
CA ILE A 199 10.01 -0.34 9.01
C ILE A 199 9.00 -0.01 10.10
N VAL A 200 7.71 -0.10 9.76
CA VAL A 200 6.59 0.05 10.70
C VAL A 200 5.93 -1.30 10.88
N GLU A 201 5.73 -1.69 12.13
CA GLU A 201 4.98 -2.89 12.53
C GLU A 201 3.66 -2.48 13.20
N THR A 202 2.53 -3.03 12.73
CA THR A 202 1.21 -2.67 13.30
C THR A 202 1.04 -3.20 14.72
N THR A 203 1.52 -4.42 15.00
CA THR A 203 1.34 -5.08 16.30
C THR A 203 2.67 -5.32 17.01
N GLY A 204 3.75 -4.72 16.54
CA GLY A 204 5.08 -4.82 17.13
C GLY A 204 5.14 -4.29 18.57
N PRO A 205 6.10 -4.77 19.37
CA PRO A 205 6.26 -4.34 20.76
C PRO A 205 6.95 -2.97 20.86
N HIS A 206 7.52 -2.46 19.78
CA HIS A 206 8.33 -1.24 19.76
C HIS A 206 7.84 -0.30 18.64
N ILE A 207 7.89 0.97 18.92
CA ILE A 207 7.80 2.08 17.97
C ILE A 207 9.19 2.68 17.84
#